data_2fea5480805f6097df2f89a564f41e77
#
_entry.id   2fea5480805f6097df2f89a564f41e77
#
_cell.length_a   1.000
_cell.length_b   1.000
_cell.length_c   1.000
_cell.angle_alpha   90.00
_cell.angle_beta   90.00
_cell.angle_gamma   90.00
#
_symmetry.space_group_name_H-M   'P 1'
#
loop_
_entity.id
_entity.type
_entity.pdbx_description
1 polymer ?
#
loop_
_entity_poly.entity_id
_entity_poly.type
_entity_poly.pdbx_seq_one_letter_code
_entity_poly.pdbx_strand_id
1 'polypeptide(L)'
;MNARLDHRDPLVFDTRELGRRPGAMKRVSRTVPAPADLGIAGVIGVQEGAEIELDLRLESVMEGVLVTGTAHAPVAGECVRCLEPVEWELDSDFQELFAYPDADQRFGGDAEEAEDGDEEELLVLEDDMFDLESVLRDAVVLELPLQPVCREDCPGLCSECGARLADDPDHHHEAADIRWAALQGLAETLKAGEKDNMGGAERGVDEKQEK
;
A
#
# COMPACT_ATOMS: atom_id res chain seq x y z
N MET A 1 -25.94 -3.99 17.45
CA MET A 1 -25.67 -4.00 18.92
C MET A 1 -24.44 -3.15 19.08
N ASN A 2 -24.61 -1.86 19.40
CA ASN A 2 -23.44 -0.99 19.65
C ASN A 2 -22.81 -1.47 20.96
N ALA A 3 -21.59 -2.00 20.86
CA ALA A 3 -20.81 -2.32 22.04
C ALA A 3 -20.46 -0.97 22.70
N ARG A 4 -20.80 -0.81 23.96
CA ARG A 4 -20.45 0.39 24.73
C ARG A 4 -18.95 0.57 24.75
N LEU A 5 -18.45 1.77 24.49
CA LEU A 5 -17.01 2.09 24.49
C LEU A 5 -16.37 1.73 25.85
N ASP A 6 -15.26 1.02 25.82
CA ASP A 6 -14.49 0.70 27.02
C ASP A 6 -13.35 1.73 27.19
N HIS A 7 -13.41 2.49 28.28
CA HIS A 7 -12.37 3.48 28.64
C HIS A 7 -10.95 2.86 28.86
N ARG A 8 -10.86 1.53 28.88
CA ARG A 8 -9.57 0.81 28.97
C ARG A 8 -8.94 0.57 27.59
N ASP A 9 -9.72 0.74 26.54
CA ASP A 9 -9.19 0.65 25.19
C ASP A 9 -8.21 1.79 24.96
N PRO A 10 -7.00 1.52 24.46
CA PRO A 10 -5.99 2.54 24.23
C PRO A 10 -6.41 3.57 23.17
N LEU A 11 -7.34 3.25 22.27
CA LEU A 11 -7.85 4.15 21.24
C LEU A 11 -9.14 4.89 21.64
N VAL A 12 -9.69 4.61 22.82
CA VAL A 12 -10.83 5.35 23.37
C VAL A 12 -10.35 6.56 24.20
N PHE A 13 -10.91 7.72 23.90
CA PHE A 13 -10.56 9.01 24.49
C PHE A 13 -11.76 9.64 25.22
N ASP A 14 -11.49 10.20 26.41
CA ASP A 14 -12.48 10.87 27.28
C ASP A 14 -12.41 12.39 27.07
N THR A 15 -13.55 13.00 26.77
CA THR A 15 -13.68 14.44 26.53
C THR A 15 -14.29 15.22 27.70
N ARG A 16 -14.58 14.57 28.85
CA ARG A 16 -15.22 15.21 30.03
C ARG A 16 -14.44 16.40 30.55
N GLU A 17 -13.09 16.29 30.57
CA GLU A 17 -12.23 17.40 31.00
C GLU A 17 -12.22 18.58 30.03
N LEU A 18 -12.48 18.34 28.74
CA LEU A 18 -12.57 19.40 27.73
C LEU A 18 -13.84 20.24 27.96
N GLY A 19 -14.93 19.58 28.39
CA GLY A 19 -16.24 20.19 28.52
C GLY A 19 -16.86 20.57 27.17
N ARG A 20 -18.12 21.08 27.22
CA ARG A 20 -18.88 21.43 26.02
C ARG A 20 -18.90 22.95 25.72
N ARG A 21 -17.91 23.68 26.22
CA ARG A 21 -17.80 25.12 25.95
C ARG A 21 -17.07 25.34 24.62
N PRO A 22 -17.72 25.91 23.58
CA PRO A 22 -17.08 26.18 22.31
C PRO A 22 -15.78 26.99 22.45
N GLY A 23 -14.71 26.52 21.77
CA GLY A 23 -13.37 27.11 21.84
C GLY A 23 -12.51 26.54 22.97
N ALA A 24 -13.02 25.63 23.84
CA ALA A 24 -12.18 24.90 24.76
C ALA A 24 -11.28 23.92 23.99
N MET A 25 -10.00 23.87 24.33
CA MET A 25 -9.02 23.00 23.66
C MET A 25 -8.21 22.20 24.67
N LYS A 26 -7.88 20.96 24.29
CA LYS A 26 -6.98 20.07 25.05
C LYS A 26 -6.03 19.38 24.08
N ARG A 27 -4.77 19.24 24.46
CA ARG A 27 -3.81 18.42 23.72
C ARG A 27 -3.58 17.12 24.48
N VAL A 28 -3.47 16.03 23.72
CA VAL A 28 -3.23 14.69 24.25
C VAL A 28 -2.16 14.03 23.40
N SER A 29 -1.04 13.63 24.01
CA SER A 29 -0.03 12.79 23.37
C SER A 29 -0.07 11.43 24.08
N ARG A 30 -0.14 10.37 23.29
CA ARG A 30 -0.27 8.99 23.80
C ARG A 30 0.41 8.01 22.85
N THR A 31 1.14 7.04 23.41
CA THR A 31 1.61 5.88 22.67
C THR A 31 0.61 4.73 22.86
N VAL A 32 0.17 4.14 21.78
CA VAL A 32 -0.82 3.03 21.77
C VAL A 32 -0.30 1.85 20.96
N PRO A 33 -0.68 0.62 21.29
CA PRO A 33 -0.40 -0.51 20.41
C PRO A 33 -1.27 -0.46 19.17
N ALA A 34 -0.71 -0.81 18.01
CA ALA A 34 -1.43 -0.90 16.76
C ALA A 34 -2.52 -1.98 16.84
N PRO A 35 -3.74 -1.69 16.37
CA PRO A 35 -4.78 -2.71 16.23
C PRO A 35 -4.42 -3.72 15.15
N ALA A 36 -5.12 -4.87 15.15
CA ALA A 36 -4.96 -5.87 14.11
C ALA A 36 -5.34 -5.32 12.73
N ASP A 37 -4.69 -5.81 11.68
CA ASP A 37 -5.00 -5.50 10.27
C ASP A 37 -4.98 -3.99 9.93
N LEU A 38 -4.07 -3.23 10.53
CA LEU A 38 -3.89 -1.81 10.23
C LEU A 38 -3.02 -1.63 8.98
N GLY A 39 -3.66 -1.49 7.80
CA GLY A 39 -2.98 -1.29 6.52
C GLY A 39 -3.69 -1.96 5.34
N ILE A 40 -2.96 -2.17 4.25
CA ILE A 40 -3.43 -2.83 3.03
C ILE A 40 -3.09 -4.32 3.11
N ALA A 41 -4.12 -5.15 3.27
CA ALA A 41 -3.97 -6.58 3.51
C ALA A 41 -3.05 -7.27 2.49
N GLY A 42 -2.01 -7.97 2.97
CA GLY A 42 -1.06 -8.70 2.14
C GLY A 42 -0.09 -7.84 1.32
N VAL A 43 -0.07 -6.52 1.51
CA VAL A 43 0.80 -5.59 0.78
C VAL A 43 1.70 -4.84 1.75
N ILE A 44 1.13 -4.04 2.64
CA ILE A 44 1.87 -3.17 3.54
C ILE A 44 0.98 -2.69 4.69
N GLY A 45 1.53 -2.55 5.87
CA GLY A 45 0.80 -2.04 7.03
C GLY A 45 1.64 -1.93 8.28
N VAL A 46 1.01 -1.49 9.34
CA VAL A 46 1.56 -1.45 10.69
C VAL A 46 1.38 -2.82 11.33
N GLN A 47 2.44 -3.38 11.89
CA GLN A 47 2.37 -4.68 12.54
C GLN A 47 1.51 -4.60 13.81
N GLU A 48 0.62 -5.57 14.02
CA GLU A 48 -0.19 -5.65 15.24
C GLU A 48 0.66 -5.54 16.51
N GLY A 49 0.26 -4.63 17.41
CA GLY A 49 0.97 -4.37 18.65
C GLY A 49 2.21 -3.48 18.52
N ALA A 50 2.60 -3.04 17.32
CA ALA A 50 3.64 -2.02 17.15
C ALA A 50 3.21 -0.71 17.84
N GLU A 51 4.19 0.06 18.31
CA GLU A 51 3.91 1.34 18.97
C GLU A 51 3.51 2.40 17.94
N ILE A 52 2.36 3.03 18.16
CA ILE A 52 1.89 4.21 17.42
C ILE A 52 1.94 5.40 18.35
N GLU A 53 2.65 6.45 17.97
CA GLU A 53 2.65 7.72 18.68
C GLU A 53 1.52 8.61 18.13
N LEU A 54 0.60 9.02 19.01
CA LEU A 54 -0.54 9.87 18.67
C LEU A 54 -0.38 11.23 19.33
N ASP A 55 -0.43 12.29 18.50
CA ASP A 55 -0.50 13.68 18.95
C ASP A 55 -1.84 14.29 18.52
N LEU A 56 -2.73 14.49 19.50
CA LEU A 56 -4.10 14.93 19.27
C LEU A 56 -4.36 16.33 19.82
N ARG A 57 -5.12 17.11 19.08
CA ARG A 57 -5.75 18.34 19.52
C ARG A 57 -7.27 18.16 19.50
N LEU A 58 -7.87 18.20 20.66
CA LEU A 58 -9.31 18.15 20.86
C LEU A 58 -9.83 19.58 21.01
N GLU A 59 -10.85 19.96 20.24
CA GLU A 59 -11.48 21.27 20.30
C GLU A 59 -12.99 21.11 20.40
N SER A 60 -13.58 21.69 21.47
CA SER A 60 -15.03 21.72 21.61
C SER A 60 -15.61 22.75 20.66
N VAL A 61 -16.48 22.31 19.75
CA VAL A 61 -17.27 23.14 18.84
C VAL A 61 -18.76 23.07 19.19
N MET A 62 -19.62 23.79 18.46
CA MET A 62 -21.05 23.81 18.78
C MET A 62 -21.72 22.45 18.54
N GLU A 63 -21.25 21.71 17.58
CA GLU A 63 -21.83 20.46 17.09
C GLU A 63 -21.21 19.21 17.74
N GLY A 64 -20.02 19.33 18.31
CA GLY A 64 -19.29 18.17 18.83
C GLY A 64 -17.88 18.51 19.33
N VAL A 65 -16.99 17.53 19.18
CA VAL A 65 -15.56 17.66 19.43
C VAL A 65 -14.81 17.44 18.13
N LEU A 66 -14.14 18.48 17.66
CA LEU A 66 -13.23 18.40 16.53
C LEU A 66 -11.90 17.81 17.01
N VAL A 67 -11.50 16.69 16.44
CA VAL A 67 -10.25 15.99 16.71
C VAL A 67 -9.33 16.21 15.53
N THR A 68 -8.21 16.88 15.76
CA THR A 68 -7.12 17.00 14.78
C THR A 68 -5.92 16.24 15.34
N GLY A 69 -5.32 15.36 14.58
CA GLY A 69 -4.22 14.55 15.08
C GLY A 69 -3.23 14.16 14.02
N THR A 70 -2.05 13.74 14.49
CA THR A 70 -1.01 13.09 13.71
C THR A 70 -0.69 11.75 14.35
N ALA A 71 -0.57 10.70 13.56
CA ALA A 71 -0.12 9.39 13.97
C ALA A 71 1.24 9.08 13.33
N HIS A 72 2.20 8.67 14.16
CA HIS A 72 3.52 8.21 13.73
C HIS A 72 3.60 6.71 13.99
N ALA A 73 3.87 5.91 12.95
CA ALA A 73 3.89 4.46 13.07
C ALA A 73 4.92 3.81 12.14
N PRO A 74 5.61 2.73 12.58
CA PRO A 74 6.46 1.94 11.69
C PRO A 74 5.58 1.09 10.77
N VAL A 75 5.83 1.15 9.48
CA VAL A 75 5.15 0.31 8.48
C VAL A 75 6.13 -0.66 7.84
N ALA A 76 5.64 -1.87 7.57
CA ALA A 76 6.39 -2.93 6.93
C ALA A 76 5.57 -3.59 5.83
N GLY A 77 6.25 -4.04 4.77
CA GLY A 77 5.63 -4.72 3.65
C GLY A 77 6.66 -5.33 2.72
N GLU A 78 6.25 -5.62 1.50
CA GLU A 78 7.13 -6.16 0.48
C GLU A 78 7.11 -5.30 -0.79
N CYS A 79 8.27 -5.14 -1.42
CA CYS A 79 8.35 -4.49 -2.71
C CYS A 79 7.56 -5.27 -3.76
N VAL A 80 6.58 -4.64 -4.43
CA VAL A 80 5.74 -5.31 -5.43
C VAL A 80 6.51 -5.79 -6.67
N ARG A 81 7.75 -5.33 -6.86
CA ARG A 81 8.58 -5.71 -8.01
C ARG A 81 9.57 -6.83 -7.71
N CYS A 82 10.24 -6.80 -6.56
CA CYS A 82 11.31 -7.76 -6.23
C CYS A 82 11.04 -8.61 -4.99
N LEU A 83 9.91 -8.38 -4.30
CA LEU A 83 9.45 -9.08 -3.10
C LEU A 83 10.43 -8.96 -1.91
N GLU A 84 11.31 -7.97 -1.94
CA GLU A 84 12.16 -7.65 -0.79
C GLU A 84 11.36 -6.89 0.26
N PRO A 85 11.68 -7.08 1.55
CA PRO A 85 11.04 -6.33 2.62
C PRO A 85 11.33 -4.83 2.46
N VAL A 86 10.31 -4.02 2.77
CA VAL A 86 10.41 -2.56 2.83
C VAL A 86 9.85 -2.10 4.16
N GLU A 87 10.52 -1.14 4.79
CA GLU A 87 10.16 -0.59 6.08
C GLU A 87 10.44 0.91 6.09
N TRP A 88 9.53 1.70 6.67
CA TRP A 88 9.74 3.13 6.93
C TRP A 88 8.82 3.64 8.04
N GLU A 89 9.06 4.85 8.51
CA GLU A 89 8.15 5.56 9.42
C GLU A 89 7.08 6.27 8.60
N LEU A 90 5.83 6.09 8.99
CA LEU A 90 4.67 6.74 8.40
C LEU A 90 4.18 7.85 9.32
N ASP A 91 3.96 9.03 8.73
CA ASP A 91 3.29 10.16 9.36
C ASP A 91 1.93 10.33 8.70
N SER A 92 0.85 10.22 9.47
CA SER A 92 -0.51 10.31 8.97
C SER A 92 -1.28 11.38 9.72
N ASP A 93 -1.76 12.40 9.01
CA ASP A 93 -2.55 13.49 9.56
C ASP A 93 -4.04 13.22 9.34
N PHE A 94 -4.86 13.57 10.33
CA PHE A 94 -6.31 13.43 10.23
C PHE A 94 -7.05 14.53 10.98
N GLN A 95 -8.30 14.75 10.57
CA GLN A 95 -9.21 15.67 11.23
C GLN A 95 -10.63 15.14 11.11
N GLU A 96 -11.28 14.91 12.27
CA GLU A 96 -12.62 14.37 12.33
C GLU A 96 -13.48 15.06 13.38
N LEU A 97 -14.79 15.13 13.11
CA LEU A 97 -15.78 15.68 14.02
C LEU A 97 -16.61 14.57 14.67
N PHE A 98 -16.48 14.45 15.99
CA PHE A 98 -17.33 13.57 16.80
C PHE A 98 -18.50 14.37 17.34
N ALA A 99 -19.69 14.16 16.78
CA ALA A 99 -20.89 14.92 17.10
C ALA A 99 -21.40 14.63 18.52
N TYR A 100 -21.99 15.64 19.17
CA TYR A 100 -22.76 15.39 20.40
C TYR A 100 -24.05 14.65 20.05
N PRO A 101 -24.52 13.70 20.89
CA PRO A 101 -25.71 12.91 20.61
C PRO A 101 -27.02 13.74 20.49
N ASP A 102 -27.00 14.99 20.92
CA ASP A 102 -28.12 15.95 20.83
C ASP A 102 -27.92 17.01 19.71
N ALA A 103 -26.87 16.88 18.89
CA ALA A 103 -26.56 17.84 17.83
C ALA A 103 -27.61 17.82 16.72
N ASP A 104 -28.06 16.64 16.29
CA ASP A 104 -29.12 16.50 15.27
C ASP A 104 -30.41 17.20 15.62
N GLN A 105 -30.81 17.23 16.91
CA GLN A 105 -32.02 17.90 17.36
C GLN A 105 -31.90 19.42 17.35
N ARG A 106 -30.67 19.97 17.38
CA ARG A 106 -30.40 21.41 17.43
C ARG A 106 -30.16 22.01 16.07
N PHE A 107 -29.59 21.24 15.15
CA PHE A 107 -29.18 21.70 13.83
C PHE A 107 -29.92 21.03 12.68
N GLY A 108 -30.72 20.00 12.97
CA GLY A 108 -31.62 19.36 12.03
C GLY A 108 -32.83 20.23 11.73
N GLY A 109 -32.62 21.38 11.08
CA GLY A 109 -33.66 22.07 10.37
C GLY A 109 -33.96 21.28 9.11
N ASP A 110 -35.23 20.76 9.01
CA ASP A 110 -35.88 20.26 7.81
C ASP A 110 -34.93 19.56 6.80
N ALA A 111 -34.36 18.45 7.21
CA ALA A 111 -33.84 17.48 6.24
C ALA A 111 -35.07 16.87 5.56
N GLU A 112 -35.64 17.62 4.57
CA GLU A 112 -36.41 17.00 3.51
C GLU A 112 -35.50 15.91 2.92
N GLU A 113 -35.91 14.67 3.16
CA GLU A 113 -35.49 13.41 2.55
C GLU A 113 -34.49 13.58 1.38
N ALA A 114 -33.20 13.59 1.68
CA ALA A 114 -32.18 13.34 0.67
C ALA A 114 -32.34 11.86 0.25
N GLU A 115 -33.22 11.64 -0.71
CA GLU A 115 -33.23 10.43 -1.51
C GLU A 115 -31.90 10.43 -2.28
N ASP A 116 -31.01 9.61 -1.82
CA ASP A 116 -29.90 8.90 -2.45
C ASP A 116 -28.64 8.91 -1.57
N GLY A 117 -28.53 7.93 -0.71
CA GLY A 117 -27.48 6.93 -0.77
C GLY A 117 -26.05 7.24 -0.31
N ASP A 118 -25.74 8.26 0.47
CA ASP A 118 -24.55 8.27 1.32
C ASP A 118 -24.96 8.86 2.69
N GLU A 119 -25.54 8.03 3.53
CA GLU A 119 -25.57 8.31 4.97
C GLU A 119 -24.08 8.25 5.41
N GLU A 120 -23.38 9.39 5.34
CA GLU A 120 -22.10 9.53 6.04
C GLU A 120 -22.39 9.16 7.49
N GLU A 121 -21.86 8.04 7.93
CA GLU A 121 -22.05 7.53 9.29
C GLU A 121 -21.38 8.54 10.23
N LEU A 122 -22.21 9.46 10.76
CA LEU A 122 -21.74 10.50 11.67
C LEU A 122 -21.11 9.83 12.89
N LEU A 123 -19.85 10.14 13.13
CA LEU A 123 -19.17 9.72 14.35
C LEU A 123 -19.76 10.47 15.53
N VAL A 124 -20.36 9.76 16.48
CA VAL A 124 -21.07 10.32 17.62
C VAL A 124 -20.36 9.98 18.91
N LEU A 125 -20.25 10.97 19.81
CA LEU A 125 -19.74 10.75 21.16
C LEU A 125 -20.69 9.86 21.96
N GLU A 126 -20.17 8.81 22.57
CA GLU A 126 -20.87 7.94 23.51
C GLU A 126 -20.41 8.21 24.94
N ASP A 127 -21.29 8.67 25.83
CA ASP A 127 -20.95 9.00 27.23
C ASP A 127 -19.73 9.96 27.41
N ASP A 128 -19.62 10.98 26.53
CA ASP A 128 -18.48 11.89 26.41
C ASP A 128 -17.15 11.20 26.05
N MET A 129 -17.18 10.07 25.35
CA MET A 129 -16.02 9.35 24.84
C MET A 129 -16.16 9.16 23.32
N PHE A 130 -15.03 8.99 22.65
CA PHE A 130 -14.97 8.59 21.25
C PHE A 130 -13.91 7.51 21.03
N ASP A 131 -14.14 6.68 20.03
CA ASP A 131 -13.18 5.70 19.54
C ASP A 131 -12.48 6.24 18.30
N LEU A 132 -11.14 6.23 18.33
CA LEU A 132 -10.31 6.74 17.25
C LEU A 132 -9.95 5.64 16.24
N GLU A 133 -10.26 4.35 16.49
CA GLU A 133 -9.75 3.25 15.68
C GLU A 133 -10.12 3.39 14.20
N SER A 134 -11.38 3.70 13.88
CA SER A 134 -11.83 3.84 12.49
C SER A 134 -11.11 4.99 11.77
N VAL A 135 -11.02 6.15 12.41
CA VAL A 135 -10.33 7.34 11.86
C VAL A 135 -8.84 7.08 11.65
N LEU A 136 -8.19 6.46 12.63
CA LEU A 136 -6.78 6.07 12.53
C LEU A 136 -6.55 5.08 11.38
N ARG A 137 -7.44 4.11 11.22
CA ARG A 137 -7.37 3.12 10.15
C ARG A 137 -7.47 3.77 8.77
N ASP A 138 -8.45 4.64 8.60
CA ASP A 138 -8.65 5.36 7.34
C ASP A 138 -7.47 6.27 7.02
N ALA A 139 -6.99 7.03 8.00
CA ALA A 139 -5.85 7.91 7.85
C ALA A 139 -4.58 7.15 7.44
N VAL A 140 -4.26 6.06 8.12
CA VAL A 140 -3.10 5.22 7.80
C VAL A 140 -3.21 4.61 6.40
N VAL A 141 -4.38 4.04 6.05
CA VAL A 141 -4.57 3.39 4.74
C VAL A 141 -4.46 4.38 3.59
N LEU A 142 -4.94 5.62 3.76
CA LEU A 142 -4.86 6.66 2.72
C LEU A 142 -3.43 7.13 2.45
N GLU A 143 -2.54 7.09 3.45
CA GLU A 143 -1.13 7.47 3.30
C GLU A 143 -0.26 6.32 2.76
N LEU A 144 -0.73 5.08 2.84
CA LEU A 144 0.04 3.93 2.36
C LEU A 144 0.06 3.86 0.82
N PRO A 145 1.22 3.61 0.19
CA PRO A 145 1.28 3.42 -1.25
C PRO A 145 0.61 2.09 -1.65
N LEU A 146 -0.26 2.13 -2.65
CA LEU A 146 -0.87 0.93 -3.23
C LEU A 146 0.17 -0.03 -3.85
N GLN A 147 1.33 0.49 -4.22
CA GLN A 147 2.43 -0.26 -4.84
C GLN A 147 3.75 0.10 -4.18
N PRO A 148 4.04 -0.45 -2.99
CA PRO A 148 5.30 -0.19 -2.31
C PRO A 148 6.48 -0.73 -3.13
N VAL A 149 7.52 0.07 -3.25
CA VAL A 149 8.76 -0.29 -3.96
C VAL A 149 9.96 -0.01 -3.06
N CYS A 150 10.97 -0.89 -3.10
CA CYS A 150 12.21 -0.67 -2.33
C CYS A 150 13.03 0.53 -2.84
N ARG A 151 12.86 0.89 -4.13
CA ARG A 151 13.41 2.07 -4.81
C ARG A 151 12.66 2.32 -6.11
N GLU A 152 12.63 3.55 -6.58
CA GLU A 152 11.88 3.96 -7.79
C GLU A 152 12.28 3.17 -9.04
N ASP A 153 13.57 2.88 -9.20
CA ASP A 153 14.17 2.18 -10.33
C ASP A 153 14.32 0.67 -10.09
N CYS A 154 13.59 0.08 -9.13
CA CYS A 154 13.68 -1.35 -8.85
C CYS A 154 13.42 -2.18 -10.13
N PRO A 155 14.40 -2.97 -10.61
CA PRO A 155 14.24 -3.76 -11.84
C PRO A 155 13.31 -4.96 -11.67
N GLY A 156 13.03 -5.35 -10.43
CA GLY A 156 12.12 -6.44 -10.11
C GLY A 156 12.72 -7.83 -10.27
N LEU A 157 11.82 -8.78 -10.52
CA LEU A 157 12.13 -10.18 -10.81
C LEU A 157 12.03 -10.46 -12.30
N CYS A 158 12.80 -11.40 -12.78
CA CYS A 158 12.64 -11.92 -14.13
C CYS A 158 11.30 -12.65 -14.27
N SER A 159 10.52 -12.31 -15.29
CA SER A 159 9.20 -12.90 -15.53
C SER A 159 9.23 -14.39 -15.95
N GLU A 160 10.39 -14.90 -16.38
CA GLU A 160 10.54 -16.28 -16.83
C GLU A 160 11.02 -17.21 -15.71
N CYS A 161 11.99 -16.79 -14.90
CA CYS A 161 12.61 -17.65 -13.90
C CYS A 161 12.52 -17.12 -12.47
N GLY A 162 12.01 -15.90 -12.25
CA GLY A 162 11.92 -15.31 -10.93
C GLY A 162 13.25 -14.82 -10.34
N ALA A 163 14.34 -14.85 -11.10
CA ALA A 163 15.62 -14.33 -10.64
C ALA A 163 15.54 -12.82 -10.40
N ARG A 164 16.25 -12.33 -9.37
CA ARG A 164 16.32 -10.91 -9.06
C ARG A 164 17.22 -10.18 -10.05
N LEU A 165 16.63 -9.29 -10.84
CA LEU A 165 17.36 -8.55 -11.87
C LEU A 165 18.35 -7.53 -11.29
N ALA A 166 18.20 -7.18 -10.00
CA ALA A 166 19.16 -6.34 -9.29
C ALA A 166 20.50 -7.03 -9.04
N ASP A 167 20.50 -8.36 -8.89
CA ASP A 167 21.68 -9.17 -8.58
C ASP A 167 22.47 -9.53 -9.87
N ASP A 168 21.78 -9.57 -11.01
CA ASP A 168 22.36 -9.85 -12.33
C ASP A 168 21.74 -8.93 -13.39
N PRO A 169 22.28 -7.73 -13.60
CA PRO A 169 21.77 -6.77 -14.57
C PRO A 169 21.83 -7.24 -16.04
N ASP A 170 22.71 -8.19 -16.35
CA ASP A 170 22.86 -8.77 -17.69
C ASP A 170 22.01 -10.04 -17.87
N HIS A 171 21.18 -10.36 -16.87
CA HIS A 171 20.31 -11.53 -16.89
C HIS A 171 19.38 -11.52 -18.10
N HIS A 172 19.46 -12.54 -18.92
CA HIS A 172 18.62 -12.71 -20.09
C HIS A 172 18.32 -14.19 -20.34
N HIS A 173 17.23 -14.45 -20.99
CA HIS A 173 16.86 -15.76 -21.51
C HIS A 173 16.91 -15.75 -23.03
N GLU A 174 17.40 -16.83 -23.61
CA GLU A 174 17.19 -17.04 -25.05
C GLU A 174 15.69 -17.30 -25.29
N ALA A 175 14.97 -16.24 -25.66
CA ALA A 175 13.54 -16.33 -25.93
C ALA A 175 13.27 -17.13 -27.19
N ALA A 176 13.16 -18.46 -27.04
CA ALA A 176 12.59 -19.29 -28.08
C ALA A 176 11.06 -19.13 -28.04
N ASP A 177 10.51 -18.26 -28.90
CA ASP A 177 9.06 -18.18 -29.08
C ASP A 177 8.55 -19.57 -29.43
N ILE A 178 7.67 -20.15 -28.60
CA ILE A 178 7.09 -21.49 -28.75
C ILE A 178 6.49 -21.68 -30.15
N ARG A 179 5.97 -20.59 -30.78
CA ARG A 179 5.44 -20.60 -32.14
C ARG A 179 6.51 -20.87 -33.20
N TRP A 180 7.77 -20.57 -32.87
CA TRP A 180 8.91 -20.74 -33.77
C TRP A 180 9.79 -21.94 -33.39
N ALA A 181 9.47 -22.67 -32.30
CA ALA A 181 10.24 -23.82 -31.83
C ALA A 181 10.43 -24.89 -32.93
N ALA A 182 9.42 -25.09 -33.82
CA ALA A 182 9.52 -26.01 -34.95
C ALA A 182 10.54 -25.55 -36.02
N LEU A 183 10.88 -24.27 -36.09
CA LEU A 183 11.86 -23.73 -37.02
C LEU A 183 13.31 -23.78 -36.52
N GLN A 184 13.52 -24.00 -35.24
CA GLN A 184 14.88 -24.14 -34.65
C GLN A 184 15.59 -25.35 -35.23
N GLY A 185 14.91 -26.48 -35.36
CA GLY A 185 15.46 -27.68 -36.02
C GLY A 185 15.80 -27.48 -37.52
N LEU A 186 15.07 -26.60 -38.20
CA LEU A 186 15.38 -26.25 -39.58
C LEU A 186 16.62 -25.37 -39.71
N ALA A 187 16.82 -24.44 -38.77
CA ALA A 187 17.99 -23.58 -38.73
C ALA A 187 19.29 -24.38 -38.46
N GLU A 188 19.20 -25.42 -37.61
CA GLU A 188 20.34 -26.35 -37.37
C GLU A 188 20.65 -27.18 -38.60
N THR A 189 19.65 -27.68 -39.32
CA THR A 189 19.86 -28.43 -40.57
C THR A 189 20.47 -27.58 -41.67
N LEU A 190 20.06 -26.31 -41.78
CA LEU A 190 20.63 -25.36 -42.76
C LEU A 190 22.10 -25.03 -42.43
N LYS A 191 22.43 -24.82 -41.17
CA LYS A 191 23.83 -24.61 -40.71
C LYS A 191 24.71 -25.84 -40.90
N ALA A 192 24.16 -27.05 -40.76
CA ALA A 192 24.90 -28.28 -41.07
C ALA A 192 25.16 -28.49 -42.57
N GLY A 193 24.19 -28.14 -43.41
CA GLY A 193 24.30 -28.21 -44.89
C GLY A 193 25.29 -27.21 -45.49
N GLU A 194 25.54 -26.06 -44.87
CA GLU A 194 26.55 -25.09 -45.30
C GLU A 194 27.97 -25.60 -45.06
N LYS A 195 28.20 -26.38 -43.99
CA LYS A 195 29.51 -26.96 -43.69
C LYS A 195 29.91 -28.06 -44.68
N ASP A 196 28.96 -28.81 -45.23
CA ASP A 196 29.27 -29.87 -46.20
C ASP A 196 29.52 -29.33 -47.63
N ASN A 197 29.04 -28.12 -47.91
CA ASN A 197 29.23 -27.50 -49.24
C ASN A 197 30.59 -26.74 -49.39
N MET A 198 31.33 -26.49 -48.29
CA MET A 198 32.65 -25.84 -48.32
C MET A 198 33.80 -26.85 -48.47
N GLY A 199 33.53 -28.15 -48.46
CA GLY A 199 34.56 -29.20 -48.58
C GLY A 199 34.85 -29.74 -49.97
N GLY A 200 34.21 -29.21 -51.06
CA GLY A 200 34.16 -29.85 -52.34
C GLY A 200 34.76 -29.10 -53.52
N ALA A 201 35.68 -28.15 -53.36
CA ALA A 201 36.29 -27.41 -54.47
C ALA A 201 37.82 -27.40 -54.46
N GLU A 202 38.42 -28.58 -54.45
CA GLU A 202 39.84 -28.73 -54.91
C GLU A 202 39.92 -29.96 -55.79
N ARG A 203 39.61 -29.78 -57.08
CA ARG A 203 40.00 -30.72 -58.12
C ARG A 203 40.71 -29.96 -59.20
N GLY A 204 41.99 -30.33 -59.35
CA GLY A 204 43.08 -29.99 -60.15
C GLY A 204 42.80 -29.57 -61.60
N VAL A 205 43.45 -28.56 -61.99
CA VAL A 205 43.71 -28.22 -63.42
C VAL A 205 45.04 -28.83 -63.81
N ASP A 206 44.95 -29.96 -64.54
CA ASP A 206 46.10 -30.55 -65.23
C ASP A 206 46.45 -29.65 -66.41
N GLU A 207 47.64 -29.11 -66.29
CA GLU A 207 48.34 -28.38 -67.38
C GLU A 207 48.92 -29.38 -68.37
N LYS A 208 48.40 -29.49 -69.57
CA LYS A 208 49.03 -30.12 -70.71
C LYS A 208 49.65 -29.05 -71.61
N GLN A 209 50.97 -28.96 -71.53
CA GLN A 209 51.85 -28.42 -72.60
C GLN A 209 51.83 -29.35 -73.77
N GLU A 210 51.66 -28.80 -74.99
CA GLU A 210 52.21 -29.30 -76.23
C GLU A 210 52.39 -28.16 -77.23
N LYS A 211 53.63 -27.92 -77.57
CA LYS A 211 54.35 -27.66 -78.83
C LYS A 211 53.84 -26.52 -79.69
#